data_042d3281ad331dd84c85bbd3de464a24
#
_entry.id   042d3281ad331dd84c85bbd3de464a24
#
_cell.length_a   1.000
_cell.length_b   1.000
_cell.length_c   1.000
_cell.angle_alpha   90.00
_cell.angle_beta   90.00
_cell.angle_gamma   90.00
#
_symmetry.space_group_name_H-M   'P 1'
#
loop_
_entity.id
_entity.type
_entity.pdbx_description
1 polymer ?
#
loop_
_entity_poly.entity_id
_entity_poly.type
_entity_poly.pdbx_seq_one_letter_code
_entity_poly.pdbx_strand_id
1 'polypeptide(L)'
;MSTPVISLSDFKARASQLLEEINSSQRPLVITQNGAATAVVQDYEAYQRMQNSIALLRLMVQGEADIKDRRLTPQREVFSSMRKRLKERDG
;
A
#
# COMPACT_ATOMS: atom_id res chain seq x y z
N MET A 1 -19.39 3.20 0.01
CA MET A 1 -18.99 4.40 0.74
C MET A 1 -17.98 5.18 -0.07
N SER A 2 -18.22 6.46 -0.19
CA SER A 2 -17.34 7.32 -0.98
C SER A 2 -16.09 7.68 -0.19
N THR A 3 -14.95 7.66 -0.85
CA THR A 3 -13.69 8.13 -0.29
C THR A 3 -13.72 9.65 -0.16
N PRO A 4 -13.33 10.24 0.98
CA PRO A 4 -13.28 11.69 1.10
C PRO A 4 -12.33 12.30 0.08
N VAL A 5 -12.73 13.44 -0.46
CA VAL A 5 -11.94 14.17 -1.45
C VAL A 5 -11.78 15.61 -0.96
N ILE A 6 -10.56 16.12 -1.02
CA ILE A 6 -10.23 17.46 -0.54
C ILE A 6 -9.24 18.12 -1.49
N SER A 7 -9.31 19.44 -1.60
CA SER A 7 -8.34 20.17 -2.41
C SER A 7 -6.96 20.21 -1.73
N LEU A 8 -5.91 20.37 -2.54
CA LEU A 8 -4.56 20.49 -2.01
C LEU A 8 -4.42 21.69 -1.07
N SER A 9 -5.07 22.80 -1.40
CA SER A 9 -5.03 24.00 -0.55
C SER A 9 -5.63 23.73 0.84
N ASP A 10 -6.77 23.07 0.88
CA ASP A 10 -7.42 22.71 2.15
C ASP A 10 -6.59 21.70 2.93
N PHE A 11 -5.96 20.76 2.23
CA PHE A 11 -5.09 19.79 2.88
C PHE A 11 -3.91 20.49 3.55
N LYS A 12 -3.27 21.41 2.85
CA LYS A 12 -2.15 22.17 3.42
C LYS A 12 -2.54 22.94 4.67
N ALA A 13 -3.74 23.53 4.66
CA ALA A 13 -4.22 24.33 5.78
C ALA A 13 -4.55 23.47 7.01
N ARG A 14 -4.92 22.22 6.82
CA ARG A 14 -5.43 21.34 7.87
C ARG A 14 -4.69 20.02 7.94
N ALA A 15 -3.46 19.98 7.51
CA ALA A 15 -2.70 18.74 7.36
C ALA A 15 -2.63 17.91 8.64
N SER A 16 -2.26 18.54 9.76
CA SER A 16 -2.12 17.81 11.03
C SER A 16 -3.42 17.17 11.47
N GLN A 17 -4.51 17.92 11.38
CA GLN A 17 -5.84 17.44 11.77
C GLN A 17 -6.28 16.29 10.84
N LEU A 18 -6.08 16.47 9.54
CA LEU A 18 -6.48 15.46 8.55
C LEU A 18 -5.68 14.18 8.71
N LEU A 19 -4.38 14.28 9.02
CA LEU A 19 -3.55 13.10 9.25
C LEU A 19 -4.02 12.33 10.50
N GLU A 20 -4.42 13.03 11.55
CA GLU A 20 -4.98 12.37 12.73
C GLU A 20 -6.28 11.64 12.38
N GLU A 21 -7.15 12.26 11.60
CA GLU A 21 -8.40 11.63 11.17
C GLU A 21 -8.13 10.39 10.32
N ILE A 22 -7.17 10.47 9.42
CA ILE A 22 -6.78 9.34 8.56
C ILE A 22 -6.25 8.19 9.41
N ASN A 23 -5.38 8.49 10.37
CA ASN A 23 -4.83 7.47 11.26
C ASN A 23 -5.90 6.82 12.13
N SER A 24 -6.88 7.59 12.59
CA SER A 24 -7.95 7.07 13.43
C SER A 24 -8.96 6.26 12.65
N SER A 25 -9.41 6.77 11.51
CA SER A 25 -10.45 6.14 10.70
C SER A 25 -9.90 5.07 9.77
N GLN A 26 -8.62 5.16 9.45
CA GLN A 26 -7.94 4.31 8.47
C GLN A 26 -8.56 4.39 7.07
N ARG A 27 -9.22 5.49 6.77
CA ARG A 27 -9.79 5.74 5.45
C ARG A 27 -8.83 6.61 4.65
N PRO A 28 -8.56 6.26 3.40
CA PRO A 28 -7.72 7.09 2.55
C PRO A 28 -8.39 8.41 2.22
N LEU A 29 -7.58 9.43 1.96
CA LEU A 29 -8.04 10.75 1.57
C LEU A 29 -7.50 11.04 0.17
N VAL A 30 -8.37 11.44 -0.75
CA VAL A 30 -7.97 11.81 -2.10
C VAL A 30 -7.72 13.31 -2.14
N ILE A 31 -6.56 13.70 -2.65
CA ILE A 31 -6.21 15.11 -2.81
C ILE A 31 -6.36 15.50 -4.27
N THR A 32 -7.08 16.58 -4.52
CA THR A 32 -7.28 17.10 -5.86
C THR A 32 -6.51 18.40 -6.05
N GLN A 33 -6.09 18.61 -7.29
CA GLN A 33 -5.44 19.84 -7.71
C GLN A 33 -6.00 20.19 -9.09
N ASN A 34 -6.47 21.43 -9.23
CA ASN A 34 -7.09 21.89 -10.48
C ASN A 34 -8.24 20.98 -10.94
N GLY A 35 -9.03 20.48 -9.99
CA GLY A 35 -10.17 19.65 -10.29
C GLY A 35 -9.87 18.19 -10.61
N ALA A 36 -8.62 17.79 -10.55
CA ALA A 36 -8.21 16.41 -10.86
C ALA A 36 -7.59 15.73 -9.64
N ALA A 37 -7.92 14.46 -9.44
CA ALA A 37 -7.29 13.66 -8.39
C ALA A 37 -5.80 13.53 -8.69
N THR A 38 -4.97 13.94 -7.73
CA THR A 38 -3.53 14.01 -7.91
C THR A 38 -2.78 13.08 -6.97
N ALA A 39 -3.30 12.86 -5.77
CA ALA A 39 -2.61 12.08 -4.75
C ALA A 39 -3.60 11.43 -3.81
N VAL A 40 -3.13 10.41 -3.11
CA VAL A 40 -3.90 9.74 -2.05
C VAL A 40 -3.05 9.76 -0.80
N VAL A 41 -3.65 10.14 0.33
CA VAL A 41 -3.01 10.07 1.63
C VAL A 41 -3.67 8.96 2.41
N GLN A 42 -2.86 8.08 2.98
CA GLN A 42 -3.35 6.88 3.62
C GLN A 42 -2.56 6.62 4.90
N ASP A 43 -3.21 6.01 5.88
CA ASP A 43 -2.53 5.56 7.09
C ASP A 43 -1.40 4.59 6.72
N TYR A 44 -0.23 4.79 7.31
CA TYR A 44 0.96 4.01 6.95
C TYR A 44 0.76 2.51 7.19
N GLU A 45 0.20 2.15 8.32
CA GLU A 45 -0.02 0.74 8.63
C GLU A 45 -1.03 0.10 7.67
N ALA A 46 -2.09 0.83 7.32
CA ALA A 46 -3.06 0.36 6.35
C ALA A 46 -2.42 0.15 4.99
N TYR A 47 -1.56 1.08 4.58
CA TYR A 47 -0.81 0.96 3.33
C TYR A 47 0.09 -0.28 3.35
N GLN A 48 0.80 -0.52 4.44
CA GLN A 48 1.67 -1.69 4.56
C GLN A 48 0.88 -3.00 4.51
N ARG A 49 -0.27 -3.04 5.19
CA ARG A 49 -1.12 -4.23 5.13
C ARG A 49 -1.58 -4.52 3.71
N MET A 50 -1.94 -3.50 2.96
CA MET A 50 -2.35 -3.65 1.56
C MET A 50 -1.20 -4.16 0.71
N GLN A 51 -0.01 -3.60 0.87
CA GLN A 51 1.17 -4.05 0.14
C GLN A 51 1.53 -5.49 0.46
N ASN A 52 1.43 -5.86 1.72
CA ASN A 52 1.68 -7.23 2.15
C ASN A 52 0.66 -8.21 1.55
N SER A 53 -0.60 -7.80 1.46
CA SER A 53 -1.65 -8.61 0.86
C SER A 53 -1.41 -8.82 -0.62
N ILE A 54 -1.01 -7.79 -1.34
CA ILE A 54 -0.67 -7.89 -2.76
C ILE A 54 0.52 -8.83 -2.96
N ALA A 55 1.55 -8.68 -2.13
CA ALA A 55 2.73 -9.54 -2.19
C ALA A 55 2.37 -11.00 -1.96
N LEU A 56 1.50 -11.26 -0.98
CA LEU A 56 1.05 -12.61 -0.68
C LEU A 56 0.27 -13.21 -1.85
N LEU A 57 -0.61 -12.43 -2.47
CA LEU A 57 -1.36 -12.89 -3.64
C LEU A 57 -0.42 -13.24 -4.79
N ARG A 58 0.62 -12.45 -5.02
CA ARG A 58 1.61 -12.73 -6.06
C ARG A 58 2.34 -14.03 -5.78
N LEU A 59 2.70 -14.27 -4.53
CA LEU A 59 3.35 -15.50 -4.13
C LEU A 59 2.45 -16.71 -4.34
N MET A 60 1.17 -16.59 -4.03
CA MET A 60 0.21 -17.67 -4.23
C MET A 60 0.06 -18.03 -5.70
N VAL A 61 -0.02 -17.02 -6.57
CA VAL A 61 -0.12 -17.24 -8.02
C VAL A 61 1.16 -17.90 -8.54
N GLN A 62 2.32 -17.43 -8.12
CA GLN A 62 3.60 -18.05 -8.50
C GLN A 62 3.72 -19.47 -7.98
N GLY A 63 3.27 -19.70 -6.75
CA GLY A 63 3.27 -21.02 -6.16
C GLY A 63 2.44 -22.01 -6.94
N GLU A 64 1.28 -21.61 -7.42
CA GLU A 64 0.44 -22.45 -8.27
C GLU A 64 1.13 -22.78 -9.60
N ALA A 65 1.74 -21.78 -10.21
CA ALA A 65 2.47 -21.96 -11.46
C ALA A 65 3.65 -22.92 -11.27
N ASP A 66 4.38 -22.76 -10.18
CA ASP A 66 5.53 -23.60 -9.86
C ASP A 66 5.11 -25.05 -9.57
N ILE A 67 3.98 -25.23 -8.92
CA ILE A 67 3.43 -26.57 -8.68
C ILE A 67 3.05 -27.24 -9.99
N LYS A 68 2.43 -26.52 -10.91
CA LYS A 68 2.06 -27.02 -12.23
C LYS A 68 3.28 -27.42 -13.04
N ASP A 69 4.34 -26.65 -12.94
CA ASP A 69 5.59 -26.92 -13.65
C ASP A 69 6.50 -27.91 -12.91
N ARG A 70 6.07 -28.39 -11.74
CA ARG A 70 6.83 -29.25 -10.86
C ARG A 70 8.16 -28.64 -10.41
N ARG A 71 8.26 -27.34 -10.42
CA ARG A 71 9.40 -26.59 -9.91
C ARG A 71 9.04 -26.01 -8.56
N LEU A 72 9.47 -26.68 -7.51
CA LEU A 72 9.23 -26.20 -6.17
C LEU A 72 10.34 -25.27 -5.74
N THR A 73 10.05 -23.97 -5.75
CA THR A 73 10.96 -23.00 -5.17
C THR A 73 10.64 -22.94 -3.66
N PRO A 74 11.64 -23.16 -2.78
CA PRO A 74 11.38 -23.09 -1.35
C PRO A 74 10.80 -21.74 -0.96
N GLN A 75 9.70 -21.76 -0.20
CA GLN A 75 9.06 -20.53 0.26
C GLN A 75 10.01 -19.61 0.99
N ARG A 76 10.99 -20.17 1.69
CA ARG A 76 12.00 -19.39 2.42
C ARG A 76 12.77 -18.44 1.52
N GLU A 77 13.16 -18.88 0.35
CA GLU A 77 13.93 -18.06 -0.59
C GLU A 77 13.09 -16.89 -1.10
N VAL A 78 11.81 -17.12 -1.36
CA VAL A 78 10.91 -16.07 -1.85
C VAL A 78 10.70 -15.01 -0.77
N PHE A 79 10.45 -15.42 0.46
CA PHE A 79 10.30 -14.50 1.57
C PHE A 79 11.58 -13.72 1.86
N SER A 80 12.72 -14.38 1.82
CA SER A 80 14.01 -13.73 2.01
C SER A 80 14.26 -12.66 0.96
N SER A 81 13.97 -12.95 -0.30
CA SER A 81 14.12 -12.01 -1.40
C SER A 81 13.23 -10.79 -1.21
N MET A 82 12.00 -10.99 -0.77
CA MET A 82 11.07 -9.89 -0.52
C MET A 82 11.52 -9.01 0.62
N ARG A 83 11.97 -9.60 1.73
CA ARG A 83 12.50 -8.85 2.87
C ARG A 83 13.71 -8.02 2.49
N LYS A 84 14.58 -8.58 1.66
CA LYS A 84 15.76 -7.88 1.19
C LYS A 84 15.38 -6.67 0.33
N ARG A 85 14.42 -6.83 -0.55
CA ARG A 85 13.93 -5.73 -1.38
C ARG A 85 13.30 -4.62 -0.56
N LEU A 86 12.53 -4.98 0.46
CA LEU A 86 11.91 -4.00 1.35
C LEU A 86 12.95 -3.23 2.14
N LYS A 87 14.00 -3.89 2.63
CA LYS A 87 15.08 -3.24 3.32
C LYS A 87 15.86 -2.29 2.41
N GLU A 88 16.09 -2.67 1.18
CA GLU A 88 16.77 -1.81 0.21
C GLU A 88 15.97 -0.56 -0.12
N ARG A 89 14.63 -0.65 -0.12
CA ARG A 89 13.77 0.50 -0.32
C ARG A 89 13.77 1.46 0.84
N ASP A 90 13.84 0.94 2.05
CA ASP A 90 13.80 1.73 3.28
C ASP A 90 15.17 2.27 3.66
N GLY A 91 16.19 1.73 3.08
CA GLY A 91 17.54 2.22 3.26
C GLY A 91 17.85 3.35 2.30
#